data_962e639ac484acfd7e64a71d8576049a
#
_entry.id   962e639ac484acfd7e64a71d8576049a
#
_cell.length_a   1.000
_cell.length_b   1.000
_cell.length_c   1.000
_cell.angle_alpha   90.00
_cell.angle_beta   90.00
_cell.angle_gamma   90.00
#
_symmetry.space_group_name_H-M   'P 1'
#
loop_
_entity.id
_entity.type
_entity.pdbx_description
1 polymer ?
#
loop_
_entity_poly.entity_id
_entity_poly.type
_entity_poly.pdbx_seq_one_letter_code
_entity_poly.pdbx_strand_id
1 'polypeptide(L)'
;MRLRRIGIIARKDMAELRTNKYIMFSLVLMPLIVALVLPTLYILPFTFLAESSEPHDLDITFTEEVVGENVYSGSYSNTTFRDCVLDKVVLVNCYVDGCEVRESLIKSSYIENSTIADGAVMDSNILNIDFDDVVVSDIRDLEGNDEQKAILMQFIDFLLLFFILIPAILPTVIASYTFVGEKLNRSLEPLLATPTTDAELLIGKSLSIFMPTMALVWVSFIPFVLLVNFLTTPVIGHSPLPDPTWIIGVFFMAPLFCIMAIALNVIVSSRVTDVRAAQQLGSLVVLPIVMIFIVSLSGLFSLGPLTILILTIIIGAIDLIIASVALKTFQREEILVRWK
;
A
#
# COMPACT_ATOMS: atom_id res chain seq x y z
N MET A 1 18.27 23.32 -25.59
CA MET A 1 18.07 23.46 -24.13
C MET A 1 19.41 23.48 -23.42
N ARG A 2 19.68 24.49 -22.59
CA ARG A 2 20.92 24.59 -21.80
C ARG A 2 20.64 24.09 -20.37
N LEU A 3 20.98 22.84 -20.06
CA LEU A 3 20.77 22.20 -18.74
C LEU A 3 21.24 23.07 -17.56
N ARG A 4 22.31 23.84 -17.75
CA ARG A 4 22.83 24.76 -16.72
C ARG A 4 21.80 25.84 -16.32
N ARG A 5 21.00 26.35 -17.27
CA ARG A 5 19.97 27.38 -16.97
C ARG A 5 18.80 26.77 -16.20
N ILE A 6 18.34 25.58 -16.57
CA ILE A 6 17.30 24.84 -15.87
C ILE A 6 17.72 24.61 -14.41
N GLY A 7 18.95 24.17 -14.17
CA GLY A 7 19.46 23.94 -12.81
C GLY A 7 19.56 25.19 -11.96
N ILE A 8 19.88 26.36 -12.56
CA ILE A 8 19.93 27.65 -11.83
C ILE A 8 18.52 28.07 -11.40
N ILE A 9 17.51 27.94 -12.27
CA ILE A 9 16.11 28.24 -11.97
C ILE A 9 15.62 27.34 -10.85
N ALA A 10 15.80 26.01 -11.02
CA ALA A 10 15.38 25.03 -10.02
C ALA A 10 16.00 25.29 -8.65
N ARG A 11 17.29 25.63 -8.57
CA ARG A 11 17.98 25.90 -7.31
C ARG A 11 17.48 27.18 -6.64
N LYS A 12 17.20 28.25 -7.42
CA LYS A 12 16.63 29.49 -6.90
C LYS A 12 15.25 29.23 -6.29
N ASP A 13 14.35 28.62 -7.03
CA ASP A 13 12.98 28.39 -6.59
C ASP A 13 12.95 27.41 -5.38
N MET A 14 13.81 26.40 -5.36
CA MET A 14 13.97 25.49 -4.21
C MET A 14 14.46 26.24 -2.95
N ALA A 15 15.35 27.21 -3.10
CA ALA A 15 15.80 28.05 -1.99
C ALA A 15 14.66 28.94 -1.46
N GLU A 16 13.82 29.47 -2.34
CA GLU A 16 12.64 30.25 -2.00
C GLU A 16 11.58 29.42 -1.25
N LEU A 17 11.31 28.17 -1.70
CA LEU A 17 10.44 27.24 -1.01
C LEU A 17 10.87 26.95 0.44
N ARG A 18 12.19 26.86 0.69
CA ARG A 18 12.73 26.65 2.04
C ARG A 18 12.45 27.81 3.01
N THR A 19 12.24 29.02 2.51
CA THR A 19 11.94 30.18 3.36
C THR A 19 10.48 30.24 3.78
N ASN A 20 9.58 29.59 3.04
CA ASN A 20 8.16 29.56 3.37
C ASN A 20 7.85 28.43 4.38
N LYS A 21 7.69 28.82 5.66
CA LYS A 21 7.45 27.89 6.77
C LYS A 21 6.20 27.04 6.59
N TYR A 22 5.14 27.56 5.98
CA TYR A 22 3.89 26.81 5.76
C TYR A 22 4.06 25.70 4.73
N ILE A 23 4.75 26.00 3.63
CA ILE A 23 5.06 25.00 2.60
C ILE A 23 5.97 23.92 3.18
N MET A 24 7.03 24.33 3.88
CA MET A 24 7.97 23.38 4.53
C MET A 24 7.27 22.49 5.56
N PHE A 25 6.36 23.06 6.36
CA PHE A 25 5.62 22.28 7.35
C PHE A 25 4.69 21.27 6.68
N SER A 26 3.89 21.67 5.68
CA SER A 26 3.00 20.75 4.97
C SER A 26 3.77 19.67 4.21
N LEU A 27 4.94 20.03 3.65
CA LEU A 27 5.80 19.18 2.86
C LEU A 27 6.41 18.03 3.71
N VAL A 28 6.70 18.28 4.99
CA VAL A 28 7.23 17.28 5.91
C VAL A 28 6.12 16.53 6.67
N LEU A 29 5.10 17.26 7.13
CA LEU A 29 4.06 16.71 8.00
C LEU A 29 3.17 15.71 7.27
N MET A 30 2.77 15.99 6.03
CA MET A 30 1.86 15.12 5.28
C MET A 30 2.46 13.74 4.99
N PRO A 31 3.69 13.62 4.46
CA PRO A 31 4.33 12.31 4.28
C PRO A 31 4.54 11.55 5.59
N LEU A 32 4.86 12.27 6.67
CA LEU A 32 5.06 11.68 7.99
C LEU A 32 3.75 11.10 8.55
N ILE A 33 2.63 11.83 8.41
CA ILE A 33 1.31 11.34 8.83
C ILE A 33 0.94 10.08 8.03
N VAL A 34 1.07 10.12 6.72
CA VAL A 34 0.74 8.98 5.87
C VAL A 34 1.66 7.78 6.15
N ALA A 35 2.96 8.03 6.40
CA ALA A 35 3.92 6.97 6.64
C ALA A 35 3.80 6.32 8.03
N LEU A 36 3.35 7.05 9.05
CA LEU A 36 3.34 6.55 10.43
C LEU A 36 1.91 6.37 10.98
N VAL A 37 1.05 7.38 10.84
CA VAL A 37 -0.28 7.36 11.47
C VAL A 37 -1.22 6.42 10.73
N LEU A 38 -1.18 6.44 9.41
CA LEU A 38 -2.11 5.69 8.59
C LEU A 38 -1.90 4.17 8.70
N PRO A 39 -0.66 3.62 8.56
CA PRO A 39 -0.42 2.19 8.81
C PRO A 39 -0.79 1.77 10.23
N THR A 40 -0.43 2.58 11.24
CA THR A 40 -0.77 2.29 12.64
C THR A 40 -2.28 2.20 12.82
N LEU A 41 -3.05 3.14 12.28
CA LEU A 41 -4.50 3.17 12.41
C LEU A 41 -5.18 1.97 11.74
N TYR A 42 -4.68 1.54 10.58
CA TYR A 42 -5.29 0.46 9.81
C TYR A 42 -4.81 -0.93 10.22
N ILE A 43 -3.53 -1.09 10.52
CA ILE A 43 -2.94 -2.41 10.83
C ILE A 43 -3.12 -2.78 12.30
N LEU A 44 -2.97 -1.84 13.22
CA LEU A 44 -2.98 -2.11 14.65
C LEU A 44 -4.28 -2.81 15.14
N PRO A 45 -5.49 -2.43 14.70
CA PRO A 45 -6.70 -3.17 15.08
C PRO A 45 -6.68 -4.63 14.63
N PHE A 46 -6.13 -4.92 13.44
CA PHE A 46 -6.00 -6.29 12.96
C PHE A 46 -5.01 -7.11 13.78
N THR A 47 -3.88 -6.52 14.18
CA THR A 47 -2.88 -7.22 15.00
C THR A 47 -3.35 -7.49 16.42
N PHE A 48 -4.26 -6.67 16.96
CA PHE A 48 -4.87 -6.92 18.28
C PHE A 48 -6.02 -7.94 18.22
N LEU A 49 -6.71 -8.02 17.08
CA LEU A 49 -7.81 -8.96 16.88
C LEU A 49 -7.34 -10.31 16.34
N ALA A 50 -6.18 -10.35 15.69
CA ALA A 50 -5.54 -11.59 15.30
C ALA A 50 -5.10 -12.32 16.57
N GLU A 51 -5.72 -13.43 16.87
CA GLU A 51 -5.18 -14.39 17.83
C GLU A 51 -3.77 -14.75 17.38
N SER A 52 -2.86 -14.94 18.33
CA SER A 52 -1.48 -15.30 18.01
C SER A 52 -1.46 -16.52 17.09
N SER A 53 -1.05 -16.29 15.84
CA SER A 53 -1.07 -17.31 14.77
C SER A 53 0.06 -18.32 14.86
N GLU A 54 0.78 -18.34 15.99
CA GLU A 54 1.78 -19.39 16.19
C GLU A 54 1.03 -20.69 16.46
N PRO A 55 1.25 -21.74 15.63
CA PRO A 55 0.74 -23.06 15.93
C PRO A 55 1.19 -23.45 17.35
N HIS A 56 0.38 -24.22 18.06
CA HIS A 56 0.87 -24.83 19.28
C HIS A 56 2.15 -25.59 18.97
N ASP A 57 3.22 -25.33 19.74
CA ASP A 57 4.46 -26.09 19.63
C ASP A 57 4.22 -27.48 20.23
N LEU A 58 3.70 -28.37 19.38
CA LEU A 58 3.37 -29.74 19.76
C LEU A 58 4.59 -30.60 19.53
N ASP A 59 5.20 -31.10 20.60
CA ASP A 59 6.34 -32.04 20.54
C ASP A 59 5.81 -33.45 20.17
N ILE A 60 5.40 -33.60 18.89
CA ILE A 60 4.83 -34.84 18.37
C ILE A 60 5.98 -35.69 17.80
N THR A 61 6.35 -36.73 18.53
CA THR A 61 7.28 -37.76 18.06
C THR A 61 6.48 -38.98 17.59
N PHE A 62 6.36 -39.15 16.28
CA PHE A 62 5.59 -40.24 15.69
C PHE A 62 6.30 -41.58 15.90
N THR A 63 5.59 -42.54 16.48
CA THR A 63 6.08 -43.92 16.72
C THR A 63 5.41 -44.95 15.86
N GLU A 64 4.13 -44.76 15.50
CA GLU A 64 3.33 -45.73 14.72
C GLU A 64 2.52 -44.97 13.64
N GLU A 65 2.31 -45.62 12.51
CA GLU A 65 1.48 -45.10 11.43
C GLU A 65 0.36 -46.13 11.11
N VAL A 66 -0.87 -45.65 11.09
CA VAL A 66 -2.08 -46.43 10.77
C VAL A 66 -2.72 -45.82 9.53
N VAL A 67 -2.90 -46.61 8.48
CA VAL A 67 -3.41 -46.13 7.19
C VAL A 67 -4.58 -46.96 6.72
N GLY A 68 -5.73 -46.30 6.41
CA GLY A 68 -6.89 -46.95 5.79
C GLY A 68 -7.63 -47.94 6.70
N GLU A 69 -7.43 -47.92 8.00
CA GLU A 69 -8.07 -48.85 8.96
C GLU A 69 -9.22 -48.19 9.71
N ASN A 70 -10.20 -49.03 10.10
CA ASN A 70 -11.28 -48.63 11.00
C ASN A 70 -10.90 -48.97 12.44
N VAL A 71 -10.73 -47.96 13.27
CA VAL A 71 -10.35 -48.14 14.68
C VAL A 71 -11.55 -47.84 15.58
N TYR A 72 -11.97 -48.84 16.31
CA TYR A 72 -13.10 -48.76 17.24
C TYR A 72 -12.61 -48.88 18.66
N SER A 73 -12.71 -47.80 19.44
CA SER A 73 -12.30 -47.67 20.83
C SER A 73 -10.80 -47.88 21.10
N GLY A 74 -10.25 -47.03 21.94
CA GLY A 74 -8.87 -47.11 22.38
C GLY A 74 -8.28 -45.74 22.75
N SER A 75 -7.07 -45.76 23.32
CA SER A 75 -6.30 -44.56 23.58
C SER A 75 -4.98 -44.68 22.86
N TYR A 76 -4.70 -43.70 22.01
CA TYR A 76 -3.50 -43.65 21.16
C TYR A 76 -2.71 -42.41 21.46
N SER A 77 -1.40 -42.55 21.49
CA SER A 77 -0.48 -41.41 21.66
C SER A 77 0.69 -41.52 20.70
N ASN A 78 1.12 -40.38 20.18
CA ASN A 78 2.25 -40.25 19.23
C ASN A 78 2.04 -41.12 17.96
N THR A 79 0.83 -41.23 17.46
CA THR A 79 0.45 -42.08 16.32
C THR A 79 -0.03 -41.20 15.17
N THR A 80 0.32 -41.58 13.94
CA THR A 80 -0.17 -40.95 12.71
C THR A 80 -1.34 -41.77 12.16
N PHE A 81 -2.48 -41.15 11.90
CA PHE A 81 -3.65 -41.78 11.25
C PHE A 81 -3.85 -41.10 9.88
N ARG A 82 -3.99 -41.94 8.84
CA ARG A 82 -4.30 -41.45 7.49
C ARG A 82 -5.45 -42.25 6.88
N ASP A 83 -6.41 -41.54 6.31
CA ASP A 83 -7.57 -42.12 5.63
C ASP A 83 -8.31 -43.18 6.49
N CYS A 84 -8.42 -42.93 7.80
CA CYS A 84 -8.99 -43.86 8.79
C CYS A 84 -10.38 -43.42 9.23
N VAL A 85 -11.17 -44.41 9.71
CA VAL A 85 -12.39 -44.13 10.47
C VAL A 85 -12.11 -44.42 11.94
N LEU A 86 -12.25 -43.41 12.78
CA LEU A 86 -11.93 -43.44 14.20
C LEU A 86 -13.21 -43.24 15.01
N ASP A 87 -13.61 -44.22 15.79
CA ASP A 87 -14.82 -44.16 16.60
C ASP A 87 -14.53 -44.46 18.08
N LYS A 88 -14.96 -43.57 18.97
CA LYS A 88 -14.78 -43.67 20.43
C LYS A 88 -13.33 -43.83 20.87
N VAL A 89 -12.44 -43.07 20.26
CA VAL A 89 -11.00 -43.10 20.56
C VAL A 89 -10.57 -41.84 21.34
N VAL A 90 -9.48 -42.00 22.09
CA VAL A 90 -8.78 -40.86 22.73
C VAL A 90 -7.43 -40.71 22.07
N LEU A 91 -7.21 -39.58 21.42
CA LEU A 91 -5.99 -39.27 20.71
C LEU A 91 -5.21 -38.17 21.48
N VAL A 92 -3.93 -38.41 21.74
CA VAL A 92 -3.05 -37.48 22.42
C VAL A 92 -1.72 -37.38 21.66
N ASN A 93 -1.29 -36.18 21.29
CA ASN A 93 -0.08 -35.95 20.49
C ASN A 93 -0.07 -36.73 19.16
N CYS A 94 -1.22 -36.83 18.48
CA CYS A 94 -1.36 -37.56 17.25
C CYS A 94 -1.39 -36.62 16.02
N TYR A 95 -1.06 -37.21 14.85
CA TYR A 95 -1.30 -36.55 13.56
C TYR A 95 -2.45 -37.28 12.88
N VAL A 96 -3.46 -36.54 12.44
CA VAL A 96 -4.69 -37.10 11.83
C VAL A 96 -4.91 -36.42 10.50
N ASP A 97 -4.90 -37.19 9.40
CA ASP A 97 -5.05 -36.65 8.04
C ASP A 97 -6.07 -37.47 7.26
N GLY A 98 -7.04 -36.82 6.63
CA GLY A 98 -8.07 -37.47 5.80
C GLY A 98 -9.01 -38.42 6.57
N CYS A 99 -9.17 -38.24 7.88
CA CYS A 99 -9.91 -39.19 8.72
C CYS A 99 -11.34 -38.73 9.03
N GLU A 100 -12.22 -39.73 9.26
CA GLU A 100 -13.54 -39.50 9.83
C GLU A 100 -13.50 -39.88 11.31
N VAL A 101 -13.69 -38.91 12.22
CA VAL A 101 -13.59 -39.12 13.66
C VAL A 101 -14.94 -38.91 14.31
N ARG A 102 -15.40 -39.90 15.11
CA ARG A 102 -16.71 -39.86 15.77
C ARG A 102 -16.60 -40.13 17.27
N GLU A 103 -17.44 -39.49 18.07
CA GLU A 103 -17.56 -39.69 19.54
C GLU A 103 -16.19 -39.74 20.25
N SER A 104 -15.23 -38.95 19.83
CA SER A 104 -13.83 -39.10 20.21
C SER A 104 -13.28 -37.83 20.91
N LEU A 105 -12.21 -38.01 21.72
CA LEU A 105 -11.49 -36.93 22.35
C LEU A 105 -10.12 -36.79 21.73
N ILE A 106 -9.85 -35.62 21.19
CA ILE A 106 -8.53 -35.28 20.60
C ILE A 106 -7.86 -34.18 21.42
N LYS A 107 -6.62 -34.39 21.79
CA LYS A 107 -5.85 -33.44 22.57
C LYS A 107 -4.44 -33.29 22.06
N SER A 108 -3.92 -32.05 22.06
CA SER A 108 -2.53 -31.72 21.70
C SER A 108 -2.08 -32.34 20.38
N SER A 109 -2.97 -32.35 19.39
CA SER A 109 -2.79 -33.09 18.14
C SER A 109 -2.82 -32.13 16.93
N TYR A 110 -2.28 -32.61 15.82
CA TYR A 110 -2.39 -31.94 14.52
C TYR A 110 -3.41 -32.66 13.65
N ILE A 111 -4.44 -31.96 13.18
CA ILE A 111 -5.55 -32.56 12.44
C ILE A 111 -5.69 -31.84 11.10
N GLU A 112 -5.72 -32.61 10.02
CA GLU A 112 -5.78 -32.09 8.66
C GLU A 112 -6.83 -32.84 7.82
N ASN A 113 -7.53 -32.10 6.94
CA ASN A 113 -8.46 -32.65 5.95
C ASN A 113 -9.47 -33.71 6.52
N SER A 114 -9.93 -33.51 7.73
CA SER A 114 -10.72 -34.54 8.44
C SER A 114 -12.08 -34.00 8.85
N THR A 115 -13.04 -34.96 9.03
CA THR A 115 -14.38 -34.66 9.56
C THR A 115 -14.48 -35.18 11.00
N ILE A 116 -14.93 -34.35 11.92
CA ILE A 116 -15.08 -34.71 13.33
C ILE A 116 -16.52 -34.51 13.76
N ALA A 117 -17.13 -35.56 14.29
CA ALA A 117 -18.51 -35.55 14.76
C ALA A 117 -18.62 -36.03 16.21
N ASP A 118 -19.54 -35.45 16.98
CA ASP A 118 -19.89 -35.85 18.35
C ASP A 118 -18.67 -36.04 19.28
N GLY A 119 -17.72 -35.08 19.28
CA GLY A 119 -16.47 -35.24 20.01
C GLY A 119 -16.01 -34.00 20.77
N ALA A 120 -14.75 -34.02 21.22
CA ALA A 120 -14.08 -32.87 21.79
C ALA A 120 -12.65 -32.73 21.24
N VAL A 121 -12.27 -31.51 20.86
CA VAL A 121 -10.93 -31.19 20.39
C VAL A 121 -10.36 -30.11 21.31
N MET A 122 -9.19 -30.37 21.87
CA MET A 122 -8.54 -29.49 22.83
C MET A 122 -7.06 -29.30 22.49
N ASP A 123 -6.55 -28.07 22.70
CA ASP A 123 -5.12 -27.77 22.65
C ASP A 123 -4.45 -28.27 21.34
N SER A 124 -5.12 -28.12 20.20
CA SER A 124 -4.76 -28.78 18.95
C SER A 124 -4.65 -27.80 17.79
N ASN A 125 -3.78 -28.13 16.83
CA ASN A 125 -3.68 -27.44 15.57
C ASN A 125 -4.58 -28.10 14.52
N ILE A 126 -5.40 -27.33 13.82
CA ILE A 126 -6.35 -27.82 12.83
C ILE A 126 -6.14 -27.16 11.47
N LEU A 127 -6.37 -27.90 10.39
CA LEU A 127 -6.32 -27.41 9.02
C LEU A 127 -7.41 -28.09 8.19
N ASN A 128 -8.30 -27.33 7.59
CA ASN A 128 -9.37 -27.85 6.72
C ASN A 128 -10.21 -28.93 7.41
N ILE A 129 -10.87 -28.59 8.53
CA ILE A 129 -11.67 -29.52 9.34
C ILE A 129 -13.14 -29.16 9.27
N ASP A 130 -13.98 -30.18 9.07
CA ASP A 130 -15.44 -30.05 9.19
C ASP A 130 -15.89 -30.57 10.56
N PHE A 131 -16.61 -29.71 11.31
CA PHE A 131 -17.10 -30.03 12.65
C PHE A 131 -18.61 -30.21 12.66
N ASP A 132 -19.09 -31.32 13.27
CA ASP A 132 -20.49 -31.56 13.52
C ASP A 132 -20.70 -31.89 15.01
N ASP A 133 -21.36 -31.02 15.75
CA ASP A 133 -21.62 -31.09 17.22
C ASP A 133 -20.37 -31.40 18.06
N VAL A 134 -19.28 -30.64 17.88
CA VAL A 134 -18.00 -30.86 18.54
C VAL A 134 -17.74 -29.76 19.59
N VAL A 135 -17.31 -30.20 20.78
CA VAL A 135 -16.83 -29.24 21.81
C VAL A 135 -15.37 -28.88 21.54
N VAL A 136 -15.14 -27.61 21.26
CA VAL A 136 -13.82 -27.12 20.88
C VAL A 136 -13.27 -26.24 22.00
N SER A 137 -12.01 -26.44 22.39
CA SER A 137 -11.31 -25.62 23.39
C SER A 137 -9.84 -25.48 23.02
N ASP A 138 -9.36 -24.23 22.97
CA ASP A 138 -7.96 -23.85 22.71
C ASP A 138 -7.39 -24.52 21.43
N ILE A 139 -8.11 -24.37 20.31
CA ILE A 139 -7.65 -24.81 19.01
C ILE A 139 -6.98 -23.68 18.26
N ARG A 140 -6.05 -24.04 17.35
CA ARG A 140 -5.46 -23.14 16.37
C ARG A 140 -5.87 -23.58 14.97
N ASP A 141 -6.76 -22.80 14.38
CA ASP A 141 -7.17 -23.00 12.99
C ASP A 141 -6.13 -22.38 12.06
N LEU A 142 -5.41 -23.22 11.35
CA LEU A 142 -4.34 -22.80 10.45
C LEU A 142 -4.89 -22.27 9.11
N GLU A 143 -6.08 -22.70 8.72
CA GLU A 143 -6.77 -22.21 7.51
C GLU A 143 -7.36 -20.81 7.76
N GLY A 144 -7.99 -20.57 8.90
CA GLY A 144 -8.49 -19.26 9.30
C GLY A 144 -7.37 -18.23 9.43
N ASN A 145 -6.18 -18.65 9.83
CA ASN A 145 -4.99 -17.81 9.86
C ASN A 145 -4.52 -17.41 8.45
N ASP A 146 -4.61 -18.27 7.46
CA ASP A 146 -4.21 -17.98 6.09
C ASP A 146 -5.18 -16.99 5.42
N GLU A 147 -6.48 -17.10 5.70
CA GLU A 147 -7.48 -16.11 5.25
C GLU A 147 -7.23 -14.75 5.91
N GLN A 148 -6.97 -14.70 7.22
CA GLN A 148 -6.62 -13.46 7.92
C GLN A 148 -5.33 -12.84 7.39
N LYS A 149 -4.31 -13.65 7.10
CA LYS A 149 -3.06 -13.17 6.47
C LYS A 149 -3.31 -12.60 5.07
N ALA A 150 -4.15 -13.28 4.26
CA ALA A 150 -4.51 -12.80 2.92
C ALA A 150 -5.24 -11.46 2.98
N ILE A 151 -6.20 -11.30 3.90
CA ILE A 151 -6.89 -10.04 4.15
C ILE A 151 -5.90 -8.96 4.58
N LEU A 152 -5.00 -9.24 5.51
CA LEU A 152 -4.00 -8.28 5.99
C LEU A 152 -3.04 -7.86 4.86
N MET A 153 -2.59 -8.80 4.02
CA MET A 153 -1.79 -8.48 2.83
C MET A 153 -2.54 -7.58 1.86
N GLN A 154 -3.81 -7.84 1.60
CA GLN A 154 -4.64 -6.99 0.76
C GLN A 154 -4.78 -5.58 1.34
N PHE A 155 -4.90 -5.43 2.66
CA PHE A 155 -4.90 -4.12 3.31
C PHE A 155 -3.56 -3.39 3.16
N ILE A 156 -2.43 -4.10 3.25
CA ILE A 156 -1.11 -3.53 3.01
C ILE A 156 -1.02 -3.00 1.57
N ASP A 157 -1.52 -3.73 0.59
CA ASP A 157 -1.55 -3.29 -0.81
C ASP A 157 -2.43 -2.04 -1.01
N PHE A 158 -3.55 -1.93 -0.30
CA PHE A 158 -4.36 -0.70 -0.33
C PHE A 158 -3.64 0.52 0.24
N LEU A 159 -2.76 0.34 1.23
CA LEU A 159 -1.96 1.45 1.76
C LEU A 159 -1.06 2.08 0.69
N LEU A 160 -0.66 1.33 -0.35
CA LEU A 160 0.08 1.87 -1.49
C LEU A 160 -0.66 3.03 -2.17
N LEU A 161 -1.97 2.89 -2.38
CA LEU A 161 -2.77 3.95 -3.00
C LEU A 161 -2.81 5.22 -2.15
N PHE A 162 -2.91 5.08 -0.82
CA PHE A 162 -2.80 6.21 0.09
C PHE A 162 -1.41 6.83 0.08
N PHE A 163 -0.37 6.01 -0.03
CA PHE A 163 1.01 6.50 -0.12
C PHE A 163 1.25 7.31 -1.40
N ILE A 164 0.66 6.89 -2.53
CA ILE A 164 0.70 7.61 -3.83
C ILE A 164 -0.06 8.94 -3.79
N LEU A 165 -0.98 9.16 -2.83
CA LEU A 165 -1.61 10.47 -2.65
C LEU A 165 -0.60 11.56 -2.28
N ILE A 166 0.51 11.23 -1.63
CA ILE A 166 1.55 12.19 -1.26
C ILE A 166 2.12 12.89 -2.51
N PRO A 167 2.67 12.16 -3.50
CA PRO A 167 3.20 12.77 -4.72
C PRO A 167 2.12 13.34 -5.65
N ALA A 168 0.85 13.06 -5.41
CA ALA A 168 -0.26 13.70 -6.14
C ALA A 168 -0.66 15.05 -5.51
N ILE A 169 -0.75 15.14 -4.20
CA ILE A 169 -1.29 16.32 -3.51
C ILE A 169 -0.19 17.36 -3.21
N LEU A 170 0.98 16.96 -2.72
CA LEU A 170 2.03 17.90 -2.35
C LEU A 170 2.50 18.81 -3.49
N PRO A 171 2.77 18.27 -4.71
CA PRO A 171 3.13 19.13 -5.83
C PRO A 171 2.03 20.11 -6.20
N THR A 172 0.77 19.73 -6.04
CA THR A 172 -0.38 20.59 -6.31
C THR A 172 -0.35 21.85 -5.44
N VAL A 173 -0.09 21.70 -4.15
CA VAL A 173 0.02 22.83 -3.22
C VAL A 173 1.20 23.74 -3.62
N ILE A 174 2.38 23.16 -3.81
CA ILE A 174 3.61 23.91 -4.13
C ILE A 174 3.46 24.60 -5.49
N ALA A 175 2.99 23.88 -6.51
CA ALA A 175 2.83 24.41 -7.86
C ALA A 175 1.84 25.59 -7.92
N SER A 176 0.72 25.51 -7.21
CA SER A 176 -0.23 26.61 -7.12
C SER A 176 0.40 27.86 -6.55
N TYR A 177 1.19 27.76 -5.47
CA TYR A 177 1.93 28.90 -4.94
C TYR A 177 3.01 29.39 -5.90
N THR A 178 3.77 28.52 -6.53
CA THR A 178 4.85 28.89 -7.43
C THR A 178 4.33 29.56 -8.71
N PHE A 179 3.32 28.99 -9.37
CA PHE A 179 2.85 29.52 -10.65
C PHE A 179 1.84 30.67 -10.48
N VAL A 180 0.82 30.52 -9.61
CA VAL A 180 -0.20 31.56 -9.41
C VAL A 180 0.29 32.64 -8.46
N GLY A 181 1.03 32.29 -7.41
CA GLY A 181 1.59 33.23 -6.46
C GLY A 181 2.57 34.23 -7.10
N GLU A 182 3.46 33.76 -7.99
CA GLU A 182 4.35 34.66 -8.74
C GLU A 182 3.59 35.57 -9.72
N LYS A 183 2.50 35.05 -10.31
CA LYS A 183 1.59 35.85 -11.15
C LYS A 183 0.98 37.02 -10.34
N LEU A 184 0.49 36.74 -9.13
CA LEU A 184 -0.11 37.73 -8.24
C LEU A 184 0.92 38.75 -7.74
N ASN A 185 2.15 38.33 -7.43
CA ASN A 185 3.24 39.20 -6.92
C ASN A 185 3.97 39.95 -8.02
N ARG A 186 3.58 39.80 -9.29
CA ARG A 186 4.26 40.41 -10.47
C ARG A 186 5.74 40.05 -10.57
N SER A 187 6.18 39.00 -9.91
CA SER A 187 7.59 38.57 -9.92
C SER A 187 7.98 37.82 -11.20
N LEU A 188 7.00 37.50 -12.07
CA LEU A 188 7.25 36.93 -13.41
C LEU A 188 7.87 37.95 -14.38
N GLU A 189 7.61 39.26 -14.27
CA GLU A 189 8.09 40.27 -15.22
C GLU A 189 9.65 40.30 -15.35
N PRO A 190 10.43 40.29 -14.26
CA PRO A 190 11.90 40.22 -14.37
C PRO A 190 12.39 38.90 -14.94
N LEU A 191 11.67 37.79 -14.70
CA LEU A 191 12.00 36.46 -15.20
C LEU A 191 11.78 36.37 -16.73
N LEU A 192 10.73 37.02 -17.24
CA LEU A 192 10.42 37.09 -18.67
C LEU A 192 11.43 37.93 -19.45
N ALA A 193 12.13 38.89 -18.78
CA ALA A 193 13.19 39.67 -19.39
C ALA A 193 14.53 38.90 -19.55
N THR A 194 14.61 37.67 -18.98
CA THR A 194 15.83 36.86 -19.11
C THR A 194 15.88 36.11 -20.46
N PRO A 195 17.07 35.84 -21.02
CA PRO A 195 17.23 35.14 -22.30
C PRO A 195 17.05 33.62 -22.14
N THR A 196 15.99 33.19 -21.46
CA THR A 196 15.58 31.77 -21.27
C THR A 196 14.37 31.43 -22.14
N THR A 197 14.24 30.22 -22.63
CA THR A 197 13.04 29.77 -23.36
C THR A 197 11.93 29.42 -22.37
N ASP A 198 10.66 29.45 -22.82
CA ASP A 198 9.50 29.11 -21.99
C ASP A 198 9.58 27.68 -21.47
N ALA A 199 10.05 26.76 -22.30
CA ALA A 199 10.28 25.38 -21.92
C ALA A 199 11.39 25.23 -20.84
N GLU A 200 12.50 26.01 -20.96
CA GLU A 200 13.56 26.00 -19.94
C GLU A 200 13.07 26.54 -18.59
N LEU A 201 12.22 27.56 -18.61
CA LEU A 201 11.61 28.13 -17.42
C LEU A 201 10.64 27.14 -16.77
N LEU A 202 9.73 26.56 -17.58
CA LEU A 202 8.73 25.61 -17.09
C LEU A 202 9.39 24.37 -16.50
N ILE A 203 10.35 23.76 -17.19
CA ILE A 203 11.06 22.57 -16.70
C ILE A 203 11.86 22.90 -15.43
N GLY A 204 12.50 24.05 -15.38
CA GLY A 204 13.25 24.50 -14.20
C GLY A 204 12.35 24.61 -12.96
N LYS A 205 11.17 25.23 -13.13
CA LYS A 205 10.16 25.33 -12.07
C LYS A 205 9.54 23.98 -11.69
N SER A 206 9.23 23.17 -12.67
CA SER A 206 8.72 21.81 -12.43
C SER A 206 9.72 20.97 -11.64
N LEU A 207 11.00 21.07 -11.96
CA LEU A 207 12.07 20.35 -11.27
C LEU A 207 12.27 20.83 -9.82
N SER A 208 12.07 22.14 -9.55
CA SER A 208 12.14 22.68 -8.18
C SER A 208 11.03 22.16 -7.26
N ILE A 209 9.91 21.73 -7.83
CA ILE A 209 8.78 21.12 -7.12
C ILE A 209 8.96 19.60 -7.03
N PHE A 210 9.32 18.96 -8.14
CA PHE A 210 9.48 17.51 -8.27
C PHE A 210 10.56 16.96 -7.31
N MET A 211 11.76 17.56 -7.32
CA MET A 211 12.91 17.06 -6.54
C MET A 211 12.64 16.99 -5.03
N PRO A 212 12.18 18.05 -4.35
CA PRO A 212 11.93 17.97 -2.91
C PRO A 212 10.76 17.06 -2.58
N THR A 213 9.72 17.02 -3.42
CA THR A 213 8.58 16.14 -3.21
C THR A 213 8.99 14.67 -3.27
N MET A 214 9.69 14.26 -4.34
CA MET A 214 10.12 12.87 -4.50
C MET A 214 11.16 12.46 -3.46
N ALA A 215 12.09 13.35 -3.10
CA ALA A 215 13.04 13.08 -2.02
C ALA A 215 12.32 12.76 -0.70
N LEU A 216 11.26 13.50 -0.36
CA LEU A 216 10.47 13.26 0.84
C LEU A 216 9.63 11.99 0.76
N VAL A 217 9.03 11.69 -0.40
CA VAL A 217 8.30 10.42 -0.62
C VAL A 217 9.23 9.24 -0.37
N TRP A 218 10.42 9.22 -0.96
CA TRP A 218 11.36 8.13 -0.80
C TRP A 218 11.94 8.03 0.62
N VAL A 219 12.22 9.16 1.25
CA VAL A 219 12.66 9.19 2.66
C VAL A 219 11.56 8.68 3.59
N SER A 220 10.30 9.05 3.34
CA SER A 220 9.14 8.60 4.14
C SER A 220 8.81 7.12 3.92
N PHE A 221 9.22 6.54 2.81
CA PHE A 221 9.04 5.10 2.54
C PHE A 221 9.84 4.23 3.50
N ILE A 222 11.01 4.69 3.95
CA ILE A 222 11.86 3.93 4.89
C ILE A 222 11.15 3.68 6.23
N PRO A 223 10.72 4.72 6.99
CA PRO A 223 10.01 4.48 8.24
C PRO A 223 8.66 3.79 8.04
N PHE A 224 7.99 3.98 6.90
CA PHE A 224 6.78 3.26 6.54
C PHE A 224 7.02 1.75 6.47
N VAL A 225 8.02 1.30 5.71
CA VAL A 225 8.39 -0.13 5.59
C VAL A 225 8.75 -0.72 6.94
N LEU A 226 9.56 0.00 7.73
CA LEU A 226 9.96 -0.47 9.07
C LEU A 226 8.75 -0.64 9.99
N LEU A 227 7.83 0.32 9.98
CA LEU A 227 6.65 0.30 10.83
C LEU A 227 5.67 -0.81 10.41
N VAL A 228 5.37 -0.93 9.11
CA VAL A 228 4.49 -1.98 8.60
C VAL A 228 5.05 -3.35 8.93
N ASN A 229 6.32 -3.60 8.64
CA ASN A 229 6.96 -4.88 8.95
C ASN A 229 6.94 -5.16 10.46
N PHE A 230 7.23 -4.17 11.30
CA PHE A 230 7.19 -4.33 12.75
C PHE A 230 5.79 -4.74 13.26
N LEU A 231 4.73 -4.14 12.69
CA LEU A 231 3.35 -4.44 13.10
C LEU A 231 2.84 -5.77 12.54
N THR A 232 3.28 -6.18 11.35
CA THR A 232 2.67 -7.32 10.63
C THR A 232 3.45 -8.62 10.74
N THR A 233 4.76 -8.55 10.99
CA THR A 233 5.60 -9.76 11.15
C THR A 233 5.07 -10.74 12.21
N PRO A 234 4.55 -10.32 13.37
CA PRO A 234 4.00 -11.24 14.36
C PRO A 234 2.78 -12.04 13.86
N VAL A 235 2.03 -11.48 12.90
CA VAL A 235 0.80 -12.11 12.36
C VAL A 235 1.10 -12.93 11.10
N ILE A 236 1.93 -12.37 10.20
CA ILE A 236 2.21 -13.00 8.87
C ILE A 236 3.33 -14.04 8.98
N GLY A 237 4.25 -13.89 9.96
CA GLY A 237 5.41 -14.77 10.14
C GLY A 237 6.63 -14.36 9.31
N HIS A 238 6.50 -13.38 8.40
CA HIS A 238 7.61 -12.81 7.62
C HIS A 238 7.39 -11.33 7.32
N SER A 239 8.42 -10.63 6.88
CA SER A 239 8.31 -9.23 6.49
C SER A 239 7.63 -9.09 5.13
N PRO A 240 6.41 -8.51 5.01
CA PRO A 240 5.72 -8.36 3.74
C PRO A 240 6.36 -7.31 2.83
N LEU A 241 7.07 -6.31 3.37
CA LEU A 241 7.67 -5.22 2.61
C LEU A 241 9.21 -5.23 2.70
N PRO A 242 9.95 -4.79 1.65
CA PRO A 242 9.46 -4.32 0.35
C PRO A 242 9.06 -5.48 -0.58
N ASP A 243 7.94 -5.33 -1.25
CA ASP A 243 7.38 -6.22 -2.25
C ASP A 243 7.51 -5.58 -3.65
N PRO A 244 7.57 -6.34 -4.77
CA PRO A 244 7.60 -5.81 -6.13
C PRO A 244 6.49 -4.81 -6.46
N THR A 245 5.28 -5.00 -5.94
CA THR A 245 4.13 -4.09 -6.07
C THR A 245 4.49 -2.70 -5.54
N TRP A 246 5.03 -2.64 -4.33
CA TRP A 246 5.45 -1.40 -3.68
C TRP A 246 6.66 -0.76 -4.33
N ILE A 247 7.63 -1.55 -4.79
CA ILE A 247 8.79 -1.02 -5.52
C ILE A 247 8.33 -0.33 -6.81
N ILE A 248 7.47 -0.98 -7.60
CA ILE A 248 6.92 -0.38 -8.84
C ILE A 248 6.08 0.86 -8.49
N GLY A 249 5.22 0.78 -7.49
CA GLY A 249 4.37 1.89 -7.06
C GLY A 249 5.16 3.12 -6.63
N VAL A 250 6.12 2.97 -5.74
CA VAL A 250 6.86 4.10 -5.14
C VAL A 250 7.94 4.67 -6.07
N PHE A 251 8.61 3.82 -6.86
CA PHE A 251 9.73 4.28 -7.70
C PHE A 251 9.32 4.63 -9.14
N PHE A 252 8.23 4.10 -9.65
CA PHE A 252 7.78 4.37 -11.01
C PHE A 252 6.42 5.09 -11.07
N MET A 253 5.40 4.62 -10.36
CA MET A 253 4.07 5.19 -10.42
C MET A 253 3.98 6.53 -9.66
N ALA A 254 4.58 6.65 -8.49
CA ALA A 254 4.59 7.87 -7.69
C ALA A 254 5.24 9.07 -8.42
N PRO A 255 6.42 8.95 -9.10
CA PRO A 255 6.95 10.02 -9.93
C PRO A 255 6.03 10.49 -11.05
N LEU A 256 5.28 9.56 -11.68
CA LEU A 256 4.30 9.93 -12.71
C LEU A 256 3.17 10.77 -12.11
N PHE A 257 2.57 10.37 -11.00
CA PHE A 257 1.56 11.19 -10.34
C PHE A 257 2.07 12.57 -9.92
N CYS A 258 3.34 12.67 -9.52
CA CYS A 258 3.98 13.95 -9.25
C CYS A 258 4.07 14.82 -10.51
N ILE A 259 4.49 14.25 -11.64
CA ILE A 259 4.58 14.96 -12.92
C ILE A 259 3.19 15.37 -13.39
N MET A 260 2.19 14.49 -13.31
CA MET A 260 0.80 14.77 -13.65
C MET A 260 0.25 15.94 -12.81
N ALA A 261 0.49 15.94 -11.50
CA ALA A 261 0.06 17.00 -10.60
C ALA A 261 0.66 18.36 -10.99
N ILE A 262 1.96 18.39 -11.27
CA ILE A 262 2.66 19.62 -11.71
C ILE A 262 2.09 20.10 -13.04
N ALA A 263 1.97 19.20 -14.03
CA ALA A 263 1.50 19.56 -15.37
C ALA A 263 0.04 20.05 -15.37
N LEU A 264 -0.85 19.42 -14.60
CA LEU A 264 -2.23 19.89 -14.42
C LEU A 264 -2.25 21.28 -13.77
N ASN A 265 -1.42 21.52 -12.74
CA ASN A 265 -1.34 22.83 -12.11
C ASN A 265 -0.81 23.93 -13.06
N VAL A 266 0.10 23.61 -13.95
CA VAL A 266 0.55 24.54 -15.02
C VAL A 266 -0.63 24.93 -15.92
N ILE A 267 -1.44 23.96 -16.36
CA ILE A 267 -2.62 24.21 -17.20
C ILE A 267 -3.66 25.04 -16.44
N VAL A 268 -3.93 24.70 -15.20
CA VAL A 268 -4.88 25.42 -14.34
C VAL A 268 -4.42 26.86 -14.06
N SER A 269 -3.15 27.06 -13.73
CA SER A 269 -2.58 28.35 -13.39
C SER A 269 -2.62 29.36 -14.55
N SER A 270 -2.70 28.88 -15.81
CA SER A 270 -2.87 29.73 -16.97
C SER A 270 -4.27 30.40 -17.01
N ARG A 271 -5.28 29.78 -16.40
CA ARG A 271 -6.67 30.23 -16.46
C ARG A 271 -7.22 30.81 -15.15
N VAL A 272 -6.55 30.56 -14.04
CA VAL A 272 -7.00 30.95 -12.69
C VAL A 272 -6.07 32.03 -12.12
N THR A 273 -6.66 32.98 -11.37
CA THR A 273 -5.98 34.09 -10.73
C THR A 273 -5.92 33.98 -9.20
N ASP A 274 -6.51 32.93 -8.63
CA ASP A 274 -6.50 32.66 -7.19
C ASP A 274 -5.79 31.35 -6.87
N VAL A 275 -4.90 31.38 -5.88
CA VAL A 275 -4.11 30.21 -5.45
C VAL A 275 -5.00 29.09 -4.93
N ARG A 276 -6.05 29.41 -4.18
CA ARG A 276 -6.99 28.41 -3.62
C ARG A 276 -7.77 27.69 -4.72
N ALA A 277 -8.27 28.44 -5.70
CA ALA A 277 -8.95 27.86 -6.84
C ALA A 277 -8.00 26.97 -7.68
N ALA A 278 -6.74 27.38 -7.83
CA ALA A 278 -5.73 26.56 -8.49
C ALA A 278 -5.45 25.25 -7.73
N GLN A 279 -5.39 25.27 -6.42
CA GLN A 279 -5.23 24.07 -5.59
C GLN A 279 -6.42 23.12 -5.72
N GLN A 280 -7.65 23.64 -5.67
CA GLN A 280 -8.86 22.83 -5.81
C GLN A 280 -8.95 22.14 -7.18
N LEU A 281 -8.68 22.88 -8.25
CA LEU A 281 -8.68 22.32 -9.61
C LEU A 281 -7.48 21.38 -9.84
N GLY A 282 -6.32 21.72 -9.29
CA GLY A 282 -5.12 20.86 -9.35
C GLY A 282 -5.29 19.53 -8.62
N SER A 283 -6.11 19.51 -7.55
CA SER A 283 -6.40 18.28 -6.79
C SER A 283 -7.21 17.24 -7.59
N LEU A 284 -7.73 17.56 -8.78
CA LEU A 284 -8.36 16.58 -9.68
C LEU A 284 -7.41 15.43 -10.05
N VAL A 285 -6.11 15.60 -9.87
CA VAL A 285 -5.11 14.52 -9.99
C VAL A 285 -5.39 13.34 -9.05
N VAL A 286 -6.13 13.56 -7.97
CA VAL A 286 -6.51 12.50 -7.03
C VAL A 286 -7.59 11.57 -7.61
N LEU A 287 -8.41 12.04 -8.58
CA LEU A 287 -9.51 11.24 -9.14
C LEU A 287 -9.06 9.88 -9.74
N PRO A 288 -8.00 9.78 -10.54
CA PRO A 288 -7.51 8.48 -11.02
C PRO A 288 -7.16 7.53 -9.87
N ILE A 289 -6.54 8.02 -8.79
CA ILE A 289 -6.18 7.20 -7.63
C ILE A 289 -7.44 6.68 -6.93
N VAL A 290 -8.43 7.55 -6.71
CA VAL A 290 -9.72 7.16 -6.11
C VAL A 290 -10.46 6.16 -6.99
N MET A 291 -10.41 6.32 -8.32
CA MET A 291 -11.01 5.36 -9.26
C MET A 291 -10.35 3.99 -9.16
N ILE A 292 -9.02 3.92 -9.12
CA ILE A 292 -8.26 2.69 -8.92
C ILE A 292 -8.67 2.03 -7.59
N PHE A 293 -8.78 2.82 -6.52
CA PHE A 293 -9.18 2.35 -5.20
C PHE A 293 -10.59 1.73 -5.21
N ILE A 294 -11.59 2.42 -5.78
CA ILE A 294 -12.98 1.92 -5.87
C ILE A 294 -13.05 0.63 -6.68
N VAL A 295 -12.37 0.58 -7.83
CA VAL A 295 -12.38 -0.60 -8.70
C VAL A 295 -11.68 -1.78 -8.03
N SER A 296 -10.59 -1.54 -7.29
CA SER A 296 -9.91 -2.59 -6.53
C SER A 296 -10.77 -3.11 -5.36
N LEU A 297 -11.47 -2.21 -4.64
CA LEU A 297 -12.42 -2.61 -3.60
C LEU A 297 -13.61 -3.43 -4.13
N SER A 298 -14.02 -3.22 -5.38
CA SER A 298 -15.08 -4.02 -5.99
C SER A 298 -14.67 -5.45 -6.34
N GLY A 299 -13.39 -5.82 -6.12
CA GLY A 299 -12.85 -7.14 -6.42
C GLY A 299 -12.61 -7.41 -7.91
N LEU A 300 -12.77 -6.39 -8.79
CA LEU A 300 -12.56 -6.56 -10.23
C LEU A 300 -11.11 -6.85 -10.58
N PHE A 301 -10.16 -6.38 -9.77
CA PHE A 301 -8.75 -6.75 -9.85
C PHE A 301 -8.03 -6.62 -8.50
N SER A 302 -7.01 -7.44 -8.28
CA SER A 302 -6.09 -7.31 -7.15
C SER A 302 -4.94 -6.35 -7.47
N LEU A 303 -4.43 -5.66 -6.45
CA LEU A 303 -3.27 -4.77 -6.56
C LEU A 303 -1.97 -5.60 -6.55
N GLY A 304 -1.75 -6.41 -7.59
CA GLY A 304 -0.50 -7.16 -7.73
C GLY A 304 0.54 -6.42 -8.58
N PRO A 305 1.78 -6.95 -8.67
CA PRO A 305 2.89 -6.30 -9.38
C PRO A 305 2.57 -6.03 -10.86
N LEU A 306 1.91 -6.98 -11.52
CA LEU A 306 1.53 -6.84 -12.94
C LEU A 306 0.47 -5.73 -13.12
N THR A 307 -0.51 -5.68 -12.24
CA THR A 307 -1.59 -4.68 -12.27
C THR A 307 -1.01 -3.28 -12.08
N ILE A 308 -0.14 -3.08 -11.09
CA ILE A 308 0.52 -1.80 -10.84
C ILE A 308 1.43 -1.42 -12.00
N LEU A 309 2.12 -2.36 -12.62
CA LEU A 309 2.94 -2.09 -13.81
C LEU A 309 2.09 -1.60 -14.99
N ILE A 310 0.97 -2.27 -15.28
CA ILE A 310 0.04 -1.87 -16.36
C ILE A 310 -0.52 -0.47 -16.07
N LEU A 311 -0.98 -0.21 -14.85
CA LEU A 311 -1.48 1.11 -14.43
C LEU A 311 -0.40 2.18 -14.58
N THR A 312 0.84 1.88 -14.23
CA THR A 312 1.99 2.78 -14.37
C THR A 312 2.20 3.17 -15.85
N ILE A 313 2.11 2.20 -16.77
CA ILE A 313 2.24 2.46 -18.22
C ILE A 313 1.09 3.33 -18.72
N ILE A 314 -0.15 3.05 -18.31
CA ILE A 314 -1.33 3.83 -18.70
C ILE A 314 -1.21 5.28 -18.19
N ILE A 315 -0.83 5.47 -16.92
CA ILE A 315 -0.63 6.80 -16.34
C ILE A 315 0.49 7.53 -17.06
N GLY A 316 1.60 6.86 -17.37
CA GLY A 316 2.70 7.43 -18.14
C GLY A 316 2.27 7.91 -19.54
N ALA A 317 1.39 7.16 -20.22
CA ALA A 317 0.83 7.59 -21.51
C ALA A 317 -0.08 8.83 -21.36
N ILE A 318 -0.89 8.89 -20.30
CA ILE A 318 -1.71 10.06 -19.96
C ILE A 318 -0.82 11.26 -19.64
N ASP A 319 0.25 11.08 -18.88
CA ASP A 319 1.21 12.13 -18.54
C ASP A 319 1.87 12.77 -19.75
N LEU A 320 2.23 11.98 -20.77
CA LEU A 320 2.78 12.51 -22.02
C LEU A 320 1.79 13.45 -22.73
N ILE A 321 0.50 13.13 -22.69
CA ILE A 321 -0.55 13.97 -23.27
C ILE A 321 -0.69 15.25 -22.45
N ILE A 322 -0.83 15.16 -21.14
CA ILE A 322 -1.01 16.30 -20.25
C ILE A 322 0.22 17.22 -20.28
N ALA A 323 1.43 16.67 -20.23
CA ALA A 323 2.67 17.43 -20.33
C ALA A 323 2.79 18.17 -21.67
N SER A 324 2.37 17.54 -22.77
CA SER A 324 2.35 18.18 -24.10
C SER A 324 1.38 19.37 -24.14
N VAL A 325 0.21 19.24 -23.49
CA VAL A 325 -0.76 20.33 -23.36
C VAL A 325 -0.21 21.42 -22.45
N ALA A 326 0.41 21.09 -21.34
CA ALA A 326 1.00 22.04 -20.41
C ALA A 326 2.09 22.89 -21.10
N LEU A 327 2.98 22.27 -21.89
CA LEU A 327 4.01 22.96 -22.65
C LEU A 327 3.43 23.94 -23.69
N LYS A 328 2.30 23.57 -24.35
CA LYS A 328 1.62 24.43 -25.32
C LYS A 328 0.88 25.58 -24.66
N THR A 329 0.34 25.37 -23.48
CA THR A 329 -0.44 26.37 -22.75
C THR A 329 0.45 27.39 -22.05
N PHE A 330 1.69 27.04 -21.72
CA PHE A 330 2.67 27.91 -21.09
C PHE A 330 3.44 28.71 -22.13
N GLN A 331 2.77 29.72 -22.77
CA GLN A 331 3.37 30.66 -23.71
C GLN A 331 3.43 32.06 -23.09
N ARG A 332 4.59 32.72 -23.19
CA ARG A 332 4.82 34.07 -22.63
C ARG A 332 3.81 35.07 -23.15
N GLU A 333 3.48 34.99 -24.43
CA GLU A 333 2.58 35.94 -25.11
C GLU A 333 1.15 35.86 -24.54
N GLU A 334 0.62 34.67 -24.26
CA GLU A 334 -0.71 34.50 -23.68
C GLU A 334 -0.78 34.94 -22.19
N ILE A 335 0.30 34.73 -21.45
CA ILE A 335 0.39 35.13 -20.05
C ILE A 335 0.35 36.67 -19.91
N LEU A 336 1.02 37.39 -20.81
CA LEU A 336 1.08 38.86 -20.80
C LEU A 336 -0.20 39.52 -21.34
N VAL A 337 -0.87 38.95 -22.33
CA VAL A 337 -2.08 39.50 -22.97
C VAL A 337 -3.33 39.34 -22.10
N ARG A 338 -3.44 38.26 -21.31
CA ARG A 338 -4.57 37.99 -20.41
C ARG A 338 -4.47 38.69 -19.04
N TRP A 339 -3.53 39.61 -18.87
CA TRP A 339 -3.31 40.37 -17.63
C TRP A 339 -4.15 41.67 -17.56
N LYS A 340 -5.29 41.74 -18.24
CA LYS A 340 -6.25 42.85 -18.09
C LYS A 340 -7.45 42.41 -17.24
#